data_673d2b7300fc26477a005cd7174ffb78
#
_entry.id   673d2b7300fc26477a005cd7174ffb78
#
_cell.length_a   1.000
_cell.length_b   1.000
_cell.length_c   1.000
_cell.angle_alpha   90.00
_cell.angle_beta   90.00
_cell.angle_gamma   90.00
#
_symmetry.space_group_name_H-M   'P 1'
#
loop_
_entity.id
_entity.type
_entity.pdbx_description
1 polymer ?
#
loop_
_entity_poly.entity_id
_entity_poly.type
_entity_poly.pdbx_seq_one_letter_code
_entity_poly.pdbx_strand_id
1 'polypeptide(L)'
;MINIKLNKEICETAGAPGFENRVRSLVLKQIKNYVDHIEIDNMGNIIALKKGVDSSKSVMIGAHMDEIGFIVTHIDKKGFLKFHPLGGFDPKTLTSQRVIVHGKKDVIGVMGSKPIHVMTPEEKNRVP
;
A
#
# COMPACT_ATOMS: atom_id res chain seq x y z
N MET A 1 9.10 9.18 -22.57
CA MET A 1 10.13 9.28 -21.50
C MET A 1 9.44 9.02 -20.16
N ILE A 2 10.00 8.14 -19.31
CA ILE A 2 9.42 7.83 -18.00
C ILE A 2 9.57 9.06 -17.08
N ASN A 3 8.48 9.48 -16.44
CA ASN A 3 8.50 10.57 -15.46
C ASN A 3 8.97 10.03 -14.11
N ILE A 4 10.30 10.06 -13.87
CA ILE A 4 10.92 9.53 -12.65
C ILE A 4 10.37 10.23 -11.39
N LYS A 5 10.11 11.56 -11.46
CA LYS A 5 9.58 12.30 -10.32
C LYS A 5 8.18 11.80 -9.93
N LEU A 6 7.30 11.63 -10.91
CA LEU A 6 5.96 11.10 -10.66
C LEU A 6 6.00 9.66 -10.17
N ASN A 7 6.87 8.82 -10.75
CA ASN A 7 7.03 7.44 -10.32
C ASN A 7 7.47 7.38 -8.84
N LYS A 8 8.44 8.19 -8.45
CA LYS A 8 8.87 8.31 -7.05
C LYS A 8 7.71 8.75 -6.15
N GLU A 9 6.96 9.79 -6.54
CA GLU A 9 5.82 10.30 -5.77
C GLU A 9 4.75 9.23 -5.55
N ILE A 10 4.44 8.43 -6.58
CA ILE A 10 3.49 7.30 -6.48
C ILE A 10 4.01 6.24 -5.51
N CYS A 11 5.28 5.81 -5.66
CA CYS A 11 5.86 4.77 -4.82
C CYS A 11 6.06 5.19 -3.35
N GLU A 12 6.14 6.49 -3.07
CA GLU A 12 6.28 7.03 -1.71
C GLU A 12 4.94 7.43 -1.08
N THR A 13 3.84 7.36 -1.83
CA THR A 13 2.51 7.72 -1.33
C THR A 13 1.84 6.49 -0.75
N ALA A 14 1.52 6.53 0.54
CA ALA A 14 0.87 5.43 1.24
C ALA A 14 -0.48 5.04 0.63
N GLY A 15 -0.70 3.74 0.48
CA GLY A 15 -1.90 3.17 -0.14
C GLY A 15 -2.12 1.71 0.23
N ALA A 16 -2.15 1.38 1.55
CA ALA A 16 -2.47 0.03 1.99
C ALA A 16 -3.90 -0.37 1.59
N PRO A 17 -4.18 -1.69 1.35
CA PRO A 17 -5.51 -2.17 0.97
C PRO A 17 -6.62 -1.68 1.91
N GLY A 18 -7.67 -1.06 1.35
CA GLY A 18 -8.76 -0.42 2.08
C GLY A 18 -8.47 1.00 2.57
N PHE A 19 -7.24 1.50 2.40
CA PHE A 19 -6.79 2.83 2.81
C PHE A 19 -6.06 3.60 1.70
N GLU A 20 -6.48 3.40 0.44
CA GLU A 20 -5.84 3.96 -0.75
C GLU A 20 -6.14 5.45 -0.98
N ASN A 21 -6.81 6.14 -0.08
CA ASN A 21 -7.27 7.52 -0.28
C ASN A 21 -6.15 8.49 -0.69
N ARG A 22 -4.93 8.32 -0.13
CA ARG A 22 -3.79 9.20 -0.45
C ARG A 22 -3.31 8.99 -1.88
N VAL A 23 -3.05 7.74 -2.26
CA VAL A 23 -2.59 7.41 -3.62
C VAL A 23 -3.71 7.65 -4.64
N ARG A 24 -4.98 7.38 -4.30
CA ARG A 24 -6.12 7.71 -5.15
C ARG A 24 -6.18 9.20 -5.46
N SER A 25 -6.02 10.06 -4.45
CA SER A 25 -6.00 11.51 -4.63
C SER A 25 -4.85 11.96 -5.54
N LEU A 26 -3.68 11.35 -5.41
CA LEU A 26 -2.55 11.61 -6.28
C LEU A 26 -2.87 11.22 -7.73
N VAL A 27 -3.38 10.00 -7.96
CA VAL A 27 -3.76 9.53 -9.29
C VAL A 27 -4.79 10.45 -9.94
N LEU A 28 -5.86 10.79 -9.22
CA LEU A 28 -6.90 11.71 -9.71
C LEU A 28 -6.33 13.06 -10.14
N LYS A 29 -5.42 13.63 -9.34
CA LYS A 29 -4.74 14.89 -9.69
C LYS A 29 -3.96 14.78 -11.00
N GLN A 30 -3.35 13.64 -11.27
CA GLN A 30 -2.56 13.44 -12.48
C GLN A 30 -3.41 13.21 -13.72
N ILE A 31 -4.54 12.48 -13.62
CA ILE A 31 -5.31 12.07 -14.80
C ILE A 31 -6.43 13.03 -15.18
N LYS A 32 -6.95 13.85 -14.25
CA LYS A 32 -8.18 14.67 -14.44
C LYS A 32 -8.19 15.53 -15.70
N ASN A 33 -7.03 15.99 -16.16
CA ASN A 33 -6.93 16.87 -17.34
C ASN A 33 -6.78 16.08 -18.66
N TYR A 34 -6.72 14.74 -18.59
CA TYR A 34 -6.47 13.89 -19.76
C TYR A 34 -7.65 13.00 -20.13
N VAL A 35 -8.69 12.98 -19.29
CA VAL A 35 -9.87 12.12 -19.45
C VAL A 35 -11.15 12.95 -19.53
N ASP A 36 -12.18 12.39 -20.13
CA ASP A 36 -13.46 13.08 -20.35
C ASP A 36 -14.46 12.81 -19.21
N HIS A 37 -14.31 11.70 -18.50
CA HIS A 37 -15.17 11.33 -17.37
C HIS A 37 -14.37 10.58 -16.32
N ILE A 38 -14.68 10.82 -15.04
CA ILE A 38 -14.10 10.10 -13.90
C ILE A 38 -15.22 9.71 -12.94
N GLU A 39 -15.19 8.46 -12.52
CA GLU A 39 -16.07 7.92 -11.49
C GLU A 39 -15.21 7.21 -10.43
N ILE A 40 -15.64 7.26 -9.19
CA ILE A 40 -15.08 6.45 -8.09
C ILE A 40 -16.20 5.54 -7.61
N ASP A 41 -16.01 4.25 -7.72
CA ASP A 41 -16.99 3.27 -7.25
C ASP A 41 -16.96 3.06 -5.72
N ASN A 42 -17.88 2.25 -5.23
CA ASN A 42 -18.00 1.95 -3.79
C ASN A 42 -16.80 1.18 -3.22
N MET A 43 -16.00 0.53 -4.07
CA MET A 43 -14.77 -0.15 -3.69
C MET A 43 -13.57 0.80 -3.69
N GLY A 44 -13.76 2.02 -4.18
CA GLY A 44 -12.71 3.02 -4.29
C GLY A 44 -11.89 2.93 -5.58
N ASN A 45 -12.31 2.15 -6.56
CA ASN A 45 -11.66 2.13 -7.86
C ASN A 45 -11.87 3.46 -8.60
N ILE A 46 -10.84 3.91 -9.31
CA ILE A 46 -10.96 5.04 -10.24
C ILE A 46 -11.31 4.47 -11.62
N ILE A 47 -12.46 4.85 -12.14
CA ILE A 47 -12.89 4.52 -13.49
C ILE A 47 -12.79 5.80 -14.31
N ALA A 48 -11.84 5.85 -15.23
CA ALA A 48 -11.57 7.02 -16.05
C ALA A 48 -11.81 6.71 -17.53
N LEU A 49 -12.65 7.49 -18.18
CA LEU A 49 -12.98 7.33 -19.59
C LEU A 49 -12.34 8.44 -20.41
N LYS A 50 -11.62 8.05 -21.45
CA LYS A 50 -11.16 8.92 -22.53
C LYS A 50 -11.85 8.54 -23.82
N LYS A 51 -12.63 9.46 -24.40
CA LYS A 51 -13.28 9.24 -25.69
C LYS A 51 -12.23 9.21 -26.82
N GLY A 52 -12.31 8.19 -27.65
CA GLY A 52 -11.52 8.06 -28.87
C GLY A 52 -12.20 8.69 -30.07
N VAL A 53 -11.54 8.65 -31.22
CA VAL A 53 -12.09 9.09 -32.51
C VAL A 53 -13.14 8.11 -33.04
N ASP A 54 -12.94 6.81 -32.81
CA ASP A 54 -13.83 5.73 -33.20
C ASP A 54 -14.52 5.13 -31.97
N SER A 55 -15.83 5.29 -31.89
CA SER A 55 -16.64 4.77 -30.77
C SER A 55 -17.02 3.29 -30.92
N SER A 56 -16.74 2.67 -32.05
CA SER A 56 -17.03 1.24 -32.28
C SER A 56 -16.07 0.31 -31.55
N LYS A 57 -14.96 0.82 -31.04
CA LYS A 57 -13.91 0.05 -30.35
C LYS A 57 -13.61 0.68 -29.00
N SER A 58 -13.32 -0.16 -28.03
CA SER A 58 -12.86 0.26 -26.71
C SER A 58 -11.66 -0.55 -26.27
N VAL A 59 -10.76 0.09 -25.53
CA VAL A 59 -9.61 -0.56 -24.87
C VAL A 59 -9.69 -0.24 -23.40
N MET A 60 -9.57 -1.26 -22.54
CA MET A 60 -9.49 -1.08 -21.10
C MET A 60 -8.05 -1.32 -20.64
N ILE A 61 -7.53 -0.42 -19.84
CA ILE A 61 -6.24 -0.55 -19.15
C ILE A 61 -6.53 -0.62 -17.66
N GLY A 62 -6.08 -1.71 -17.02
CA GLY A 62 -6.25 -1.92 -15.59
C GLY A 62 -4.89 -1.95 -14.89
N ALA A 63 -4.82 -1.28 -13.73
CA ALA A 63 -3.68 -1.34 -12.82
C ALA A 63 -4.18 -1.20 -11.39
N HIS A 64 -3.54 -1.91 -10.43
CA HIS A 64 -3.83 -1.69 -9.02
C HIS A 64 -3.06 -0.47 -8.48
N MET A 65 -3.56 0.12 -7.39
CA MET A 65 -2.95 1.29 -6.76
C MET A 65 -2.49 1.02 -5.32
N ASP A 66 -2.89 -0.12 -4.75
CA ASP A 66 -2.52 -0.50 -3.39
C ASP A 66 -1.08 -1.03 -3.32
N GLU A 67 -0.54 -0.94 -2.13
CA GLU A 67 0.78 -1.48 -1.77
C GLU A 67 0.66 -2.44 -0.58
N ILE A 68 1.72 -3.19 -0.29
CA ILE A 68 1.80 -4.05 0.89
C ILE A 68 1.58 -3.22 2.15
N GLY A 69 0.64 -3.68 3.00
CA GLY A 69 0.31 -3.00 4.24
C GLY A 69 -0.05 -3.97 5.36
N PHE A 70 -0.28 -3.38 6.52
CA PHE A 70 -0.61 -4.10 7.75
C PHE A 70 -1.72 -3.37 8.50
N ILE A 71 -2.61 -4.12 9.13
CA ILE A 71 -3.58 -3.56 10.05
C ILE A 71 -3.18 -3.84 11.49
N VAL A 72 -3.13 -2.80 12.32
CA VAL A 72 -2.83 -2.94 13.76
C VAL A 72 -4.02 -3.61 14.44
N THR A 73 -3.76 -4.71 15.13
CA THR A 73 -4.79 -5.47 15.86
C THR A 73 -4.72 -5.25 17.37
N HIS A 74 -3.56 -4.86 17.90
CA HIS A 74 -3.39 -4.62 19.33
C HIS A 74 -2.19 -3.72 19.59
N ILE A 75 -2.29 -2.90 20.63
CA ILE A 75 -1.19 -2.09 21.16
C ILE A 75 -1.01 -2.49 22.60
N ASP A 76 0.18 -2.98 22.96
CA ASP A 76 0.46 -3.38 24.34
C ASP A 76 0.80 -2.18 25.25
N LYS A 77 0.92 -2.44 26.55
CA LYS A 77 1.24 -1.41 27.55
C LYS A 77 2.64 -0.79 27.38
N LYS A 78 3.54 -1.43 26.63
CA LYS A 78 4.89 -0.97 26.34
C LYS A 78 5.00 -0.26 25.00
N GLY A 79 3.90 -0.17 24.25
CA GLY A 79 3.84 0.48 22.93
C GLY A 79 4.21 -0.44 21.77
N PHE A 80 4.36 -1.76 21.98
CA PHE A 80 4.53 -2.69 20.87
C PHE A 80 3.20 -2.92 20.15
N LEU A 81 3.27 -2.96 18.83
CA LEU A 81 2.13 -3.18 17.96
C LEU A 81 2.08 -4.64 17.52
N LYS A 82 0.90 -5.28 17.66
CA LYS A 82 0.57 -6.50 16.94
C LYS A 82 -0.21 -6.11 15.69
N PHE A 83 0.04 -6.75 14.59
CA PHE A 83 -0.57 -6.44 13.31
C PHE A 83 -0.91 -7.71 12.54
N HIS A 84 -1.79 -7.56 11.57
CA HIS A 84 -2.13 -8.59 10.59
C HIS A 84 -1.77 -8.09 9.19
N PRO A 85 -1.16 -8.93 8.33
CA PRO A 85 -0.83 -8.54 6.97
C PRO A 85 -2.10 -8.34 6.12
N LEU A 86 -2.05 -7.34 5.25
CA LEU A 86 -3.05 -7.10 4.22
C LEU A 86 -2.45 -7.54 2.88
N GLY A 87 -2.82 -8.74 2.43
CA GLY A 87 -2.23 -9.40 1.27
C GLY A 87 -1.15 -10.41 1.64
N GLY A 88 -0.53 -11.01 0.60
CA GLY A 88 0.49 -12.05 0.74
C GLY A 88 1.89 -11.51 0.46
N PHE A 89 2.86 -11.88 1.30
CA PHE A 89 4.27 -11.59 1.09
C PHE A 89 5.13 -12.56 1.93
N ASP A 90 6.41 -12.63 1.64
CA ASP A 90 7.34 -13.46 2.40
C ASP A 90 7.68 -12.81 3.76
N PRO A 91 7.33 -13.43 4.90
CA PRO A 91 7.63 -12.89 6.23
C PRO A 91 9.12 -12.66 6.51
N LYS A 92 9.99 -13.40 5.82
CA LYS A 92 11.46 -13.26 5.98
C LYS A 92 11.97 -11.88 5.58
N THR A 93 11.25 -11.19 4.69
CA THR A 93 11.63 -9.85 4.22
C THR A 93 11.29 -8.74 5.19
N LEU A 94 10.51 -9.02 6.25
CA LEU A 94 9.97 -8.01 7.14
C LEU A 94 10.93 -7.58 8.26
N THR A 95 11.84 -8.45 8.67
CA THR A 95 12.76 -8.16 9.78
C THR A 95 13.58 -6.90 9.49
N SER A 96 13.61 -5.99 10.47
CA SER A 96 14.34 -4.72 10.41
C SER A 96 13.81 -3.71 9.39
N GLN A 97 12.66 -3.97 8.75
CA GLN A 97 12.03 -3.00 7.87
C GLN A 97 11.45 -1.82 8.66
N ARG A 98 11.62 -0.62 8.11
CA ARG A 98 10.95 0.57 8.61
C ARG A 98 9.55 0.64 8.02
N VAL A 99 8.59 1.00 8.85
CA VAL A 99 7.19 1.16 8.50
C VAL A 99 6.69 2.52 8.96
N ILE A 100 5.65 3.02 8.31
CA ILE A 100 4.91 4.18 8.78
C ILE A 100 3.61 3.68 9.41
N VAL A 101 3.43 3.99 10.68
CA VAL A 101 2.18 3.70 11.40
C VAL A 101 1.27 4.91 11.25
N HIS A 102 0.17 4.73 10.52
CA HIS A 102 -0.83 5.76 10.31
C HIS A 102 -1.81 5.83 11.49
N GLY A 103 -1.68 6.88 12.30
CA GLY A 103 -2.56 7.17 13.42
C GLY A 103 -3.11 8.61 13.32
N LYS A 104 -3.35 9.25 14.46
CA LYS A 104 -3.63 10.70 14.49
C LYS A 104 -2.49 11.53 13.89
N LYS A 105 -1.28 11.00 13.99
CA LYS A 105 -0.06 11.48 13.32
C LYS A 105 0.69 10.26 12.83
N ASP A 106 1.35 10.40 11.69
CA ASP A 106 2.22 9.35 11.15
C ASP A 106 3.45 9.18 12.05
N VAL A 107 3.76 7.94 12.44
CA VAL A 107 4.89 7.60 13.31
C VAL A 107 5.74 6.55 12.61
N ILE A 108 7.06 6.71 12.64
CA ILE A 108 7.98 5.71 12.12
C ILE A 108 8.09 4.57 13.14
N GLY A 109 7.85 3.36 12.67
CA GLY A 109 8.06 2.12 13.38
C GLY A 109 9.15 1.26 12.73
N VAL A 110 9.59 0.24 13.47
CA VAL A 110 10.53 -0.78 12.96
C VAL A 110 9.97 -2.14 13.27
N MET A 111 9.97 -3.02 12.28
CA MET A 111 9.60 -4.41 12.48
C MET A 111 10.74 -5.15 13.19
N GLY A 112 10.48 -5.54 14.43
CA GLY A 112 11.42 -6.30 15.23
C GLY A 112 11.18 -7.80 15.14
N SER A 113 12.24 -8.58 15.25
CA SER A 113 12.18 -10.01 15.50
C SER A 113 12.99 -10.35 16.76
N LYS A 114 12.63 -11.44 17.43
CA LYS A 114 13.42 -11.96 18.54
C LYS A 114 14.79 -12.39 18.02
N PRO A 115 15.90 -11.92 18.60
CA PRO A 115 17.23 -12.34 18.15
C PRO A 115 17.42 -13.86 18.31
N ILE A 116 18.06 -14.50 17.34
CA ILE A 116 18.24 -15.96 17.28
C ILE A 116 18.91 -16.53 18.55
N HIS A 117 19.85 -15.79 19.14
CA HIS A 117 20.56 -16.22 20.32
C HIS A 117 19.73 -16.23 21.62
N VAL A 118 18.57 -15.57 21.63
CA VAL A 118 17.62 -15.58 22.76
C VAL A 118 16.35 -16.40 22.46
N MET A 119 16.30 -17.07 21.31
CA MET A 119 15.19 -17.95 20.93
C MET A 119 15.38 -19.35 21.57
N THR A 120 14.26 -19.97 21.98
CA THR A 120 14.26 -21.40 22.36
C THR A 120 14.46 -22.27 21.11
N PRO A 121 14.83 -23.58 21.27
CA PRO A 121 14.89 -24.49 20.13
C PRO A 121 13.60 -24.57 19.33
N GLU A 122 12.44 -24.56 20.00
CA GLU A 122 11.12 -24.60 19.37
C GLU A 122 10.85 -23.32 18.56
N GLU A 123 11.25 -22.17 19.11
CA GLU A 123 11.10 -20.88 18.40
C GLU A 123 12.00 -20.80 17.16
N LYS A 124 13.23 -21.32 17.24
CA LYS A 124 14.14 -21.36 16.08
C LYS A 124 13.59 -22.18 14.92
N ASN A 125 12.87 -23.26 15.23
CA ASN A 125 12.26 -24.12 14.22
C ASN A 125 10.96 -23.54 13.63
N ARG A 126 10.39 -22.49 14.25
CA ARG A 126 9.16 -21.81 13.78
C ARG A 126 9.43 -20.52 13.01
N VAL A 127 10.68 -20.08 12.93
CA VAL A 127 11.04 -18.91 12.12
C VAL A 127 10.89 -19.28 10.65
N PRO A 128 10.05 -18.58 9.90
CA PRO A 128 9.82 -18.84 8.47
C PRO A 128 11.05 -18.60 7.63
#